data_f055d95c53849ed8b45417eee2c23c38
#
_entry.id   f055d95c53849ed8b45417eee2c23c38
#
_cell.length_a   1.000
_cell.length_b   1.000
_cell.length_c   1.000
_cell.angle_alpha   90.00
_cell.angle_beta   90.00
_cell.angle_gamma   90.00
#
_symmetry.space_group_name_H-M   'P 1'
#
loop_
_entity.id
_entity.type
_entity.pdbx_description
1 polymer ?
#
loop_
_entity_poly.entity_id
_entity_poly.type
_entity_poly.pdbx_seq_one_letter_code
_entity_poly.pdbx_strand_id
1 'polypeptide(L)'
;SMQDLLARYDADLTAPDGYFSKLGLDDVTPDSVVMTIPTGYDYIQYEDGKAIGYTYIQSPVTAFICDSFNYASGSQVSFVFGGYVRTALYQGDFTVADAFNEQSTGESAIDHSAGSSLVVCDLSGAQLASICVFDAACSGVTPQGRTYGGAGTLHTGNLRYRYHISDGQISCDVSSIEVYFPESDSWQPLDFHKAYSTSFTFESSQNLVSLLPWASKMATGQALPFAPYDEATGTYMDVPSDNKSEEYYRFWAPYCRGKGVLEGTSYELKSWTALYYYAASMNGTLSDA
;
A
#
# COMPACT_ATOMS: atom_id res chain seq x y z
N SER A 1 26.61 -13.31 -22.59
CA SER A 1 25.24 -13.58 -23.04
C SER A 1 24.24 -12.97 -22.06
N MET A 2 22.95 -12.93 -22.42
CA MET A 2 21.87 -12.53 -21.48
C MET A 2 21.87 -13.43 -20.24
N GLN A 3 22.08 -14.75 -20.43
CA GLN A 3 22.16 -15.69 -19.33
C GLN A 3 23.32 -15.40 -18.35
N ASP A 4 24.48 -14.98 -18.87
CA ASP A 4 25.60 -14.59 -17.99
C ASP A 4 25.29 -13.31 -17.21
N LEU A 5 24.53 -12.39 -17.80
CA LEU A 5 24.10 -11.17 -17.13
C LEU A 5 23.11 -11.49 -16.01
N LEU A 6 22.10 -12.33 -16.27
CA LEU A 6 21.14 -12.75 -15.26
C LEU A 6 21.83 -13.48 -14.10
N ALA A 7 22.72 -14.44 -14.39
CA ALA A 7 23.48 -15.16 -13.36
C ALA A 7 24.34 -14.22 -12.47
N ARG A 8 24.83 -13.12 -13.03
CA ARG A 8 25.57 -12.11 -12.24
C ARG A 8 24.63 -11.31 -11.35
N TYR A 9 23.46 -10.92 -11.85
CA TYR A 9 22.44 -10.25 -11.02
C TYR A 9 21.97 -11.13 -9.86
N ASP A 10 21.70 -12.42 -10.13
CA ASP A 10 21.30 -13.36 -9.10
C ASP A 10 22.39 -13.50 -8.02
N ALA A 11 23.65 -13.61 -8.44
CA ALA A 11 24.77 -13.69 -7.52
C ALA A 11 24.93 -12.41 -6.68
N ASP A 12 24.75 -11.23 -7.28
CA ASP A 12 24.83 -9.95 -6.56
C ASP A 12 23.65 -9.76 -5.58
N LEU A 13 22.45 -10.20 -5.95
CA LEU A 13 21.26 -10.12 -5.08
C LEU A 13 21.35 -11.05 -3.86
N THR A 14 21.91 -12.27 -4.07
CA THR A 14 21.97 -13.33 -3.05
C THR A 14 23.32 -13.40 -2.31
N ALA A 15 24.27 -12.50 -2.60
CA ALA A 15 25.53 -12.41 -1.87
C ALA A 15 25.31 -12.17 -0.37
N PRO A 16 26.23 -12.60 0.53
CA PRO A 16 26.09 -12.40 1.98
C PRO A 16 25.91 -10.94 2.43
N ASP A 17 26.32 -9.99 1.59
CA ASP A 17 26.10 -8.54 1.77
C ASP A 17 25.21 -7.94 0.67
N GLY A 18 24.51 -8.81 -0.07
CA GLY A 18 23.65 -8.48 -1.18
C GLY A 18 22.33 -7.82 -0.76
N TYR A 19 21.52 -7.55 -1.76
CA TYR A 19 20.25 -6.86 -1.54
C TYR A 19 19.27 -7.65 -0.65
N PHE A 20 19.16 -8.97 -0.87
CA PHE A 20 18.26 -9.82 -0.10
C PHE A 20 18.71 -9.99 1.35
N SER A 21 20.01 -10.17 1.58
CA SER A 21 20.58 -10.27 2.93
C SER A 21 20.33 -9.01 3.78
N LYS A 22 20.40 -7.81 3.16
CA LYS A 22 20.06 -6.54 3.81
C LYS A 22 18.59 -6.42 4.24
N LEU A 23 17.72 -7.27 3.68
CA LEU A 23 16.31 -7.36 4.01
C LEU A 23 15.97 -8.57 4.89
N GLY A 24 16.98 -9.38 5.28
CA GLY A 24 16.78 -10.59 6.06
C GLY A 24 16.24 -11.77 5.25
N LEU A 25 16.49 -11.80 3.94
CA LEU A 25 16.04 -12.84 3.01
C LEU A 25 17.23 -13.67 2.51
N ASP A 26 17.95 -14.31 3.44
CA ASP A 26 19.22 -15.01 3.12
C ASP A 26 19.05 -16.31 2.31
N ASP A 27 17.88 -16.97 2.41
CA ASP A 27 17.64 -18.32 1.85
C ASP A 27 16.74 -18.29 0.58
N VAL A 28 16.55 -17.14 -0.05
CA VAL A 28 15.68 -17.01 -1.23
C VAL A 28 16.44 -16.48 -2.44
N THR A 29 15.96 -16.87 -3.62
CA THR A 29 16.43 -16.36 -4.92
C THR A 29 15.25 -15.68 -5.63
N PRO A 30 15.48 -14.88 -6.69
CA PRO A 30 14.39 -14.30 -7.47
C PRO A 30 13.38 -15.33 -7.98
N ASP A 31 13.83 -16.53 -8.36
CA ASP A 31 13.00 -17.62 -8.90
C ASP A 31 12.38 -18.51 -7.81
N SER A 32 12.63 -18.24 -6.52
CA SER A 32 12.02 -19.00 -5.43
C SER A 32 10.51 -18.86 -5.48
N VAL A 33 9.79 -19.99 -5.63
CA VAL A 33 8.33 -20.04 -5.62
C VAL A 33 7.84 -19.82 -4.19
N VAL A 34 6.95 -18.87 -4.00
CA VAL A 34 6.41 -18.48 -2.69
C VAL A 34 5.02 -19.06 -2.48
N MET A 35 4.18 -19.01 -3.52
CA MET A 35 2.84 -19.61 -3.51
C MET A 35 2.41 -19.97 -4.93
N THR A 36 1.27 -20.65 -5.07
CA THR A 36 0.60 -20.90 -6.35
C THR A 36 -0.71 -20.12 -6.41
N ILE A 37 -0.93 -19.43 -7.53
CA ILE A 37 -2.16 -18.68 -7.82
C ILE A 37 -3.07 -19.58 -8.66
N PRO A 38 -4.22 -20.05 -8.15
CA PRO A 38 -5.08 -20.99 -8.85
C PRO A 38 -5.82 -20.34 -10.03
N THR A 39 -6.12 -19.05 -9.93
CA THR A 39 -6.81 -18.25 -10.97
C THR A 39 -6.15 -16.89 -11.07
N GLY A 40 -5.86 -16.46 -12.30
CA GLY A 40 -5.27 -15.14 -12.52
C GLY A 40 -6.28 -14.01 -12.25
N TYR A 41 -5.77 -12.90 -11.72
CA TYR A 41 -6.55 -11.70 -11.42
C TYR A 41 -5.93 -10.49 -12.12
N ASP A 42 -6.71 -9.84 -12.99
CA ASP A 42 -6.30 -8.61 -13.65
C ASP A 42 -6.60 -7.38 -12.76
N TYR A 43 -5.74 -6.39 -12.82
CA TYR A 43 -5.95 -5.13 -12.11
C TYR A 43 -6.45 -4.02 -13.05
N ILE A 44 -6.26 -4.16 -14.36
CA ILE A 44 -6.73 -3.20 -15.37
C ILE A 44 -8.18 -3.51 -15.74
N GLN A 45 -9.03 -2.50 -15.66
CA GLN A 45 -10.41 -2.61 -16.12
C GLN A 45 -10.50 -2.30 -17.61
N TYR A 46 -11.18 -3.19 -18.37
CA TYR A 46 -11.43 -3.04 -19.82
C TYR A 46 -12.90 -2.84 -20.10
N GLU A 47 -13.20 -2.00 -21.10
CA GLU A 47 -14.51 -1.82 -21.70
C GLU A 47 -14.34 -1.80 -23.22
N ASP A 48 -15.10 -2.64 -23.93
CA ASP A 48 -15.00 -2.83 -25.40
C ASP A 48 -13.54 -3.06 -25.88
N GLY A 49 -12.76 -3.81 -25.11
CA GLY A 49 -11.37 -4.14 -25.40
C GLY A 49 -10.37 -2.99 -25.21
N LYS A 50 -10.80 -1.87 -24.60
CA LYS A 50 -9.94 -0.74 -24.26
C LYS A 50 -9.82 -0.60 -22.76
N ALA A 51 -8.60 -0.37 -22.26
CA ALA A 51 -8.39 -0.04 -20.87
C ALA A 51 -9.07 1.30 -20.55
N ILE A 52 -9.93 1.31 -19.50
CA ILE A 52 -10.68 2.49 -19.07
C ILE A 52 -10.19 3.06 -17.75
N GLY A 53 -9.29 2.36 -17.07
CA GLY A 53 -8.70 2.79 -15.79
C GLY A 53 -7.64 1.80 -15.35
N TYR A 54 -6.95 2.13 -14.27
CA TYR A 54 -5.94 1.23 -13.73
C TYR A 54 -6.56 0.05 -12.98
N THR A 55 -7.76 0.23 -12.41
CA THR A 55 -8.39 -0.84 -11.63
C THR A 55 -9.86 -0.51 -11.37
N TYR A 56 -10.60 -1.50 -10.90
CA TYR A 56 -11.85 -1.28 -10.19
C TYR A 56 -11.60 -0.47 -8.92
N ILE A 57 -12.63 0.13 -8.34
CA ILE A 57 -12.56 0.74 -7.00
C ILE A 57 -12.07 -0.28 -5.97
N GLN A 58 -12.39 -1.57 -6.17
CA GLN A 58 -11.75 -2.69 -5.48
C GLN A 58 -11.44 -3.79 -6.49
N SER A 59 -10.21 -4.32 -6.44
CA SER A 59 -9.80 -5.48 -7.23
C SER A 59 -9.14 -6.52 -6.32
N PRO A 60 -9.19 -7.82 -6.66
CA PRO A 60 -8.48 -8.85 -5.90
C PRO A 60 -6.98 -8.56 -5.77
N VAL A 61 -6.36 -7.95 -6.80
CA VAL A 61 -4.94 -7.57 -6.78
C VAL A 61 -4.68 -6.51 -5.70
N THR A 62 -5.46 -5.45 -5.68
CA THR A 62 -5.29 -4.37 -4.69
C THR A 62 -5.66 -4.81 -3.28
N ALA A 63 -6.65 -5.70 -3.14
CA ALA A 63 -6.97 -6.33 -1.86
C ALA A 63 -5.78 -7.16 -1.35
N PHE A 64 -5.20 -8.02 -2.20
CA PHE A 64 -4.01 -8.80 -1.86
C PHE A 64 -2.83 -7.93 -1.40
N ILE A 65 -2.58 -6.79 -2.09
CA ILE A 65 -1.53 -5.86 -1.68
C ILE A 65 -1.83 -5.24 -0.31
N CYS A 66 -3.04 -4.73 -0.11
CA CYS A 66 -3.43 -4.10 1.16
C CYS A 66 -3.41 -5.10 2.33
N ASP A 67 -3.89 -6.32 2.11
CA ASP A 67 -3.86 -7.39 3.10
C ASP A 67 -2.42 -7.79 3.44
N SER A 68 -1.54 -7.83 2.42
CA SER A 68 -0.12 -8.09 2.64
C SER A 68 0.55 -7.00 3.49
N PHE A 69 0.17 -5.74 3.28
CA PHE A 69 0.67 -4.63 4.08
C PHE A 69 0.21 -4.75 5.54
N ASN A 70 -1.10 -5.02 5.76
CA ASN A 70 -1.63 -5.24 7.12
C ASN A 70 -0.95 -6.44 7.80
N TYR A 71 -0.83 -7.58 7.10
CA TYR A 71 -0.20 -8.78 7.64
C TYR A 71 1.26 -8.54 8.02
N ALA A 72 2.06 -8.07 7.07
CA ALA A 72 3.50 -7.94 7.27
C ALA A 72 3.86 -6.86 8.28
N SER A 73 3.12 -5.77 8.34
CA SER A 73 3.38 -4.65 9.25
C SER A 73 2.71 -4.76 10.61
N GLY A 74 1.69 -5.62 10.75
CA GLY A 74 0.82 -5.66 11.92
C GLY A 74 -0.07 -4.43 12.05
N SER A 75 -0.22 -3.61 10.99
CA SER A 75 -1.08 -2.43 11.03
C SER A 75 -2.56 -2.78 10.96
N GLN A 76 -3.40 -1.93 11.53
CA GLN A 76 -4.84 -2.09 11.48
C GLN A 76 -5.43 -1.71 10.11
N VAL A 77 -4.90 -0.67 9.50
CA VAL A 77 -5.34 -0.12 8.20
C VAL A 77 -4.17 -0.07 7.25
N SER A 78 -4.41 -0.26 5.97
CA SER A 78 -3.43 -0.04 4.93
C SER A 78 -4.02 0.71 3.74
N PHE A 79 -3.16 1.30 2.91
CA PHE A 79 -3.57 1.82 1.62
C PHE A 79 -2.42 1.84 0.61
N VAL A 80 -2.79 1.77 -0.67
CA VAL A 80 -1.88 1.86 -1.81
C VAL A 80 -2.50 2.69 -2.93
N PHE A 81 -1.71 3.53 -3.59
CA PHE A 81 -2.15 4.20 -4.82
C PHE A 81 -2.27 3.21 -5.97
N GLY A 82 -3.35 3.31 -6.76
CA GLY A 82 -3.56 2.49 -7.95
C GLY A 82 -2.40 2.55 -8.94
N GLY A 83 -1.73 3.70 -9.06
CA GLY A 83 -0.55 3.86 -9.91
C GLY A 83 0.70 3.06 -9.46
N TYR A 84 0.71 2.54 -8.25
CA TYR A 84 1.80 1.70 -7.71
C TYR A 84 1.54 0.20 -7.86
N VAL A 85 0.35 -0.19 -8.27
CA VAL A 85 0.04 -1.55 -8.71
C VAL A 85 0.61 -1.74 -10.11
N ARG A 86 1.58 -2.64 -10.29
CA ARG A 86 2.39 -2.70 -11.53
C ARG A 86 2.08 -3.87 -12.44
N THR A 87 1.47 -4.92 -11.92
CA THR A 87 1.18 -6.12 -12.70
C THR A 87 -0.11 -6.79 -12.23
N ALA A 88 -0.57 -7.78 -12.96
CA ALA A 88 -1.66 -8.67 -12.57
C ALA A 88 -1.11 -9.84 -11.74
N LEU A 89 -1.94 -10.47 -10.93
CA LEU A 89 -1.61 -11.76 -10.35
C LEU A 89 -1.89 -12.84 -11.39
N TYR A 90 -0.84 -13.40 -11.99
CA TYR A 90 -0.97 -14.40 -13.03
C TYR A 90 -1.20 -15.79 -12.44
N GLN A 91 -2.03 -16.61 -13.11
CA GLN A 91 -2.21 -18.00 -12.74
C GLN A 91 -0.90 -18.77 -12.84
N GLY A 92 -0.58 -19.59 -11.83
CA GLY A 92 0.64 -20.40 -11.76
C GLY A 92 1.49 -20.04 -10.55
N ASP A 93 2.79 -20.29 -10.68
CA ASP A 93 3.73 -20.00 -9.61
C ASP A 93 3.92 -18.49 -9.43
N PHE A 94 3.87 -18.05 -8.19
CA PHE A 94 4.18 -16.67 -7.77
C PHE A 94 5.54 -16.71 -7.06
N THR A 95 6.50 -16.03 -7.66
CA THR A 95 7.90 -16.03 -7.23
C THR A 95 8.27 -14.78 -6.43
N VAL A 96 9.46 -14.75 -5.85
CA VAL A 96 10.04 -13.56 -5.22
C VAL A 96 10.14 -12.40 -6.24
N ALA A 97 10.53 -12.72 -7.49
CA ALA A 97 10.58 -11.72 -8.57
C ALA A 97 9.19 -11.16 -8.90
N ASP A 98 8.12 -11.98 -8.84
CA ASP A 98 6.76 -11.50 -9.06
C ASP A 98 6.32 -10.54 -7.96
N ALA A 99 6.64 -10.84 -6.69
CA ALA A 99 6.37 -9.92 -5.59
C ALA A 99 7.08 -8.58 -5.78
N PHE A 100 8.35 -8.60 -6.20
CA PHE A 100 9.07 -7.37 -6.54
C PHE A 100 8.44 -6.64 -7.73
N ASN A 101 8.09 -7.34 -8.80
CA ASN A 101 7.51 -6.74 -10.00
C ASN A 101 6.16 -6.08 -9.71
N GLU A 102 5.35 -6.66 -8.81
CA GLU A 102 4.05 -6.11 -8.40
C GLU A 102 4.20 -4.75 -7.70
N GLN A 103 5.26 -4.59 -6.88
CA GLN A 103 5.54 -3.39 -6.10
C GLN A 103 6.96 -2.84 -6.37
N SER A 104 7.36 -2.80 -7.65
CA SER A 104 8.71 -2.40 -8.07
C SER A 104 8.95 -0.89 -8.08
N THR A 105 7.90 -0.08 -7.88
CA THR A 105 8.03 1.38 -7.87
C THR A 105 8.66 1.88 -6.59
N GLY A 106 9.34 3.02 -6.71
CA GLY A 106 9.85 3.76 -5.59
C GLY A 106 11.22 3.31 -5.08
N GLU A 107 11.60 3.89 -3.98
CA GLU A 107 12.91 3.69 -3.36
C GLU A 107 12.80 3.60 -1.84
N SER A 108 13.85 3.09 -1.23
CA SER A 108 14.01 3.05 0.22
C SER A 108 14.09 4.46 0.82
N ALA A 109 13.34 4.70 1.89
CA ALA A 109 13.51 5.89 2.73
C ALA A 109 14.83 5.87 3.54
N ILE A 110 15.58 4.75 3.49
CA ILE A 110 16.75 4.51 4.33
C ILE A 110 18.05 4.68 3.56
N ASP A 111 18.13 4.08 2.36
CA ASP A 111 19.36 3.96 1.59
C ASP A 111 19.16 4.16 0.07
N HIS A 112 17.99 4.60 -0.35
CA HIS A 112 17.61 4.81 -1.76
C HIS A 112 17.70 3.55 -2.65
N SER A 113 17.79 2.36 -2.06
CA SER A 113 17.74 1.11 -2.84
C SER A 113 16.35 0.90 -3.44
N ALA A 114 16.30 0.10 -4.52
CA ALA A 114 15.06 -0.15 -5.28
C ALA A 114 13.95 -0.75 -4.42
N GLY A 115 12.70 -0.41 -4.77
CA GLY A 115 11.48 -0.82 -4.06
C GLY A 115 11.17 0.07 -2.86
N SER A 116 9.93 0.51 -2.79
CA SER A 116 9.44 1.41 -1.75
C SER A 116 9.55 0.84 -0.35
N SER A 117 10.03 1.64 0.61
CA SER A 117 9.81 1.33 2.03
C SER A 117 8.32 1.25 2.33
N LEU A 118 7.92 0.28 3.16
CA LEU A 118 6.61 0.27 3.79
C LEU A 118 6.68 1.05 5.10
N VAL A 119 6.00 2.19 5.13
CA VAL A 119 5.90 3.05 6.31
C VAL A 119 4.79 2.53 7.22
N VAL A 120 5.04 2.48 8.52
CA VAL A 120 4.05 2.09 9.54
C VAL A 120 4.01 3.16 10.62
N CYS A 121 2.91 3.88 10.69
CA CYS A 121 2.70 4.90 11.73
C CYS A 121 1.21 5.04 12.08
N ASP A 122 0.93 5.72 13.16
CA ASP A 122 -0.44 6.06 13.53
C ASP A 122 -0.93 7.26 12.72
N LEU A 123 -2.12 7.12 12.12
CA LEU A 123 -2.86 8.22 11.52
C LEU A 123 -4.17 8.44 12.28
N SER A 124 -4.62 9.68 12.39
CA SER A 124 -5.93 9.97 12.97
C SER A 124 -7.06 9.49 12.05
N GLY A 125 -8.22 9.16 12.63
CA GLY A 125 -9.41 8.86 11.82
C GLY A 125 -9.81 10.00 10.90
N ALA A 126 -9.53 11.25 11.27
CA ALA A 126 -9.76 12.41 10.41
C ALA A 126 -8.87 12.40 9.16
N GLN A 127 -7.61 11.94 9.28
CA GLN A 127 -6.73 11.73 8.12
C GLN A 127 -7.21 10.56 7.26
N LEU A 128 -7.64 9.44 7.87
CA LEU A 128 -8.21 8.30 7.14
C LEU A 128 -9.49 8.67 6.40
N ALA A 129 -10.37 9.47 7.00
CA ALA A 129 -11.55 10.01 6.32
C ALA A 129 -11.15 10.86 5.10
N SER A 130 -10.09 11.64 5.23
CA SER A 130 -9.55 12.46 4.14
C SER A 130 -8.98 11.61 3.00
N ILE A 131 -8.38 10.46 3.31
CA ILE A 131 -7.93 9.47 2.32
C ILE A 131 -9.13 8.90 1.56
N CYS A 132 -10.24 8.55 2.23
CA CYS A 132 -11.45 8.08 1.56
C CYS A 132 -12.08 9.14 0.64
N VAL A 133 -12.09 10.40 1.06
CA VAL A 133 -12.57 11.52 0.23
C VAL A 133 -11.67 11.72 -0.98
N PHE A 134 -10.37 11.64 -0.81
CA PHE A 134 -9.41 11.75 -1.92
C PHE A 134 -9.57 10.59 -2.90
N ASP A 135 -9.71 9.36 -2.42
CA ASP A 135 -9.96 8.17 -3.24
C ASP A 135 -11.21 8.35 -4.11
N ALA A 136 -12.33 8.72 -3.50
CA ALA A 136 -13.58 8.98 -4.22
C ALA A 136 -13.41 10.08 -5.29
N ALA A 137 -12.69 11.15 -4.98
CA ALA A 137 -12.45 12.26 -5.91
C ALA A 137 -11.54 11.88 -7.09
N CYS A 138 -10.67 10.87 -6.92
CA CYS A 138 -9.79 10.34 -7.97
C CYS A 138 -10.44 9.24 -8.81
N SER A 139 -11.63 8.78 -8.42
CA SER A 139 -12.41 7.75 -9.12
C SER A 139 -13.37 8.38 -10.12
N GLY A 140 -13.73 7.62 -11.15
CA GLY A 140 -14.61 8.08 -12.22
C GLY A 140 -15.74 7.09 -12.52
N VAL A 141 -16.67 7.53 -13.40
CA VAL A 141 -17.79 6.71 -13.90
C VAL A 141 -17.78 6.73 -15.41
N THR A 142 -17.87 5.57 -16.04
CA THR A 142 -17.99 5.46 -17.48
C THR A 142 -19.37 5.91 -17.96
N PRO A 143 -19.55 6.23 -19.26
CA PRO A 143 -20.87 6.52 -19.82
C PRO A 143 -21.90 5.40 -19.60
N GLN A 144 -21.45 4.15 -19.40
CA GLN A 144 -22.29 2.98 -19.11
C GLN A 144 -22.58 2.82 -17.60
N GLY A 145 -22.14 3.77 -16.77
CA GLY A 145 -22.39 3.79 -15.33
C GLY A 145 -21.47 2.87 -14.51
N ARG A 146 -20.38 2.37 -15.09
CA ARG A 146 -19.38 1.55 -14.38
C ARG A 146 -18.35 2.46 -13.71
N THR A 147 -17.99 2.15 -12.47
CA THR A 147 -16.95 2.87 -11.75
C THR A 147 -15.56 2.38 -12.14
N TYR A 148 -14.59 3.28 -12.17
CA TYR A 148 -13.19 2.95 -12.40
C TYR A 148 -12.27 3.81 -11.53
N GLY A 149 -11.08 3.29 -11.23
CA GLY A 149 -10.02 4.02 -10.53
C GLY A 149 -8.95 4.52 -11.49
N GLY A 150 -8.40 5.70 -11.20
CA GLY A 150 -7.20 6.24 -11.87
C GLY A 150 -5.92 5.91 -11.10
N ALA A 151 -4.78 6.41 -11.58
CA ALA A 151 -3.50 6.26 -10.89
C ALA A 151 -3.49 6.91 -9.50
N GLY A 152 -4.31 7.91 -9.27
CA GLY A 152 -4.49 8.60 -7.99
C GLY A 152 -5.50 7.93 -7.04
N THR A 153 -6.23 6.91 -7.49
CA THR A 153 -7.17 6.17 -6.64
C THR A 153 -6.41 5.46 -5.54
N LEU A 154 -6.91 5.55 -4.31
CA LEU A 154 -6.34 4.88 -3.14
C LEU A 154 -7.14 3.64 -2.80
N HIS A 155 -6.51 2.48 -2.92
CA HIS A 155 -7.11 1.23 -2.44
C HIS A 155 -6.78 1.06 -0.96
N THR A 156 -7.75 0.63 -0.17
CA THR A 156 -7.63 0.52 1.28
C THR A 156 -7.85 -0.91 1.76
N GLY A 157 -7.06 -1.35 2.74
CA GLY A 157 -7.29 -2.57 3.52
C GLY A 157 -7.85 -2.22 4.89
N ASN A 158 -8.86 -2.99 5.34
CA ASN A 158 -9.55 -2.81 6.63
C ASN A 158 -10.21 -1.43 6.83
N LEU A 159 -10.44 -0.70 5.76
CA LEU A 159 -11.13 0.57 5.74
C LEU A 159 -12.12 0.56 4.58
N ARG A 160 -13.39 0.88 4.84
CA ARG A 160 -14.44 0.93 3.82
C ARG A 160 -15.35 2.13 4.00
N TYR A 161 -15.97 2.55 2.90
CA TYR A 161 -16.96 3.63 2.90
C TYR A 161 -18.01 3.41 1.81
N ARG A 162 -19.15 4.07 1.93
CA ARG A 162 -20.14 4.18 0.86
C ARG A 162 -19.84 5.41 0.02
N TYR A 163 -20.14 5.31 -1.26
CA TYR A 163 -19.99 6.44 -2.18
C TYR A 163 -21.32 6.73 -2.90
N HIS A 164 -21.45 7.97 -3.32
CA HIS A 164 -22.57 8.44 -4.15
C HIS A 164 -22.07 8.78 -5.54
N ILE A 165 -22.86 8.48 -6.56
CA ILE A 165 -22.62 8.89 -7.94
C ILE A 165 -23.64 9.96 -8.30
N SER A 166 -23.17 11.15 -8.66
CA SER A 166 -23.98 12.27 -9.15
C SER A 166 -23.23 12.96 -10.29
N ASP A 167 -23.92 13.18 -11.41
CA ASP A 167 -23.39 13.87 -12.58
C ASP A 167 -22.05 13.29 -13.10
N GLY A 168 -21.90 11.96 -13.00
CA GLY A 168 -20.68 11.25 -13.42
C GLY A 168 -19.49 11.43 -12.47
N GLN A 169 -19.71 12.00 -11.30
CA GLN A 169 -18.70 12.13 -10.25
C GLN A 169 -18.99 11.18 -9.07
N ILE A 170 -17.94 10.75 -8.43
CA ILE A 170 -18.00 9.92 -7.21
C ILE A 170 -17.67 10.81 -6.01
N SER A 171 -18.44 10.69 -4.95
CA SER A 171 -18.17 11.35 -3.67
C SER A 171 -18.30 10.37 -2.51
N CYS A 172 -17.42 10.49 -1.52
CA CYS A 172 -17.42 9.70 -0.30
C CYS A 172 -18.56 10.15 0.64
N ASP A 173 -19.34 9.20 1.16
CA ASP A 173 -20.18 9.43 2.33
C ASP A 173 -19.32 9.28 3.60
N VAL A 174 -18.82 10.40 4.09
CA VAL A 174 -17.92 10.46 5.24
C VAL A 174 -18.55 9.84 6.50
N SER A 175 -19.88 9.88 6.65
CA SER A 175 -20.58 9.29 7.79
C SER A 175 -20.65 7.77 7.76
N SER A 176 -20.34 7.16 6.62
CA SER A 176 -20.39 5.72 6.40
C SER A 176 -19.04 5.03 6.53
N ILE A 177 -17.96 5.76 6.85
CA ILE A 177 -16.63 5.18 6.93
C ILE A 177 -16.51 4.27 8.13
N GLU A 178 -16.05 3.06 7.91
CA GLU A 178 -15.86 2.03 8.93
C GLU A 178 -14.48 1.42 8.83
N VAL A 179 -13.93 1.03 9.97
CA VAL A 179 -12.68 0.28 10.13
C VAL A 179 -13.00 -1.14 10.60
N TYR A 180 -12.31 -2.12 10.03
CA TYR A 180 -12.40 -3.52 10.47
C TYR A 180 -11.50 -3.78 11.67
N PHE A 181 -12.03 -4.52 12.63
CA PHE A 181 -11.34 -4.97 13.85
C PHE A 181 -11.26 -6.49 13.84
N PRO A 182 -10.10 -7.08 13.49
CA PRO A 182 -9.94 -8.54 13.38
C PRO A 182 -10.25 -9.28 14.68
N GLU A 183 -9.89 -8.69 15.84
CA GLU A 183 -10.07 -9.31 17.16
C GLU A 183 -11.56 -9.57 17.50
N SER A 184 -12.46 -8.75 16.96
CA SER A 184 -13.91 -8.85 17.16
C SER A 184 -14.67 -9.26 15.91
N ASP A 185 -13.96 -9.52 14.81
CA ASP A 185 -14.54 -9.80 13.47
C ASP A 185 -15.67 -8.82 13.12
N SER A 186 -15.43 -7.54 13.29
CA SER A 186 -16.47 -6.52 13.13
C SER A 186 -16.00 -5.23 12.48
N TRP A 187 -16.87 -4.63 11.69
CA TRP A 187 -16.73 -3.29 11.18
C TRP A 187 -17.32 -2.29 12.17
N GLN A 188 -16.54 -1.24 12.52
CA GLN A 188 -16.97 -0.21 13.45
C GLN A 188 -16.85 1.17 12.78
N PRO A 189 -17.75 2.11 13.11
CA PRO A 189 -17.63 3.49 12.63
C PRO A 189 -16.27 4.10 12.93
N LEU A 190 -15.71 4.84 11.97
CA LEU A 190 -14.44 5.54 12.14
C LEU A 190 -14.57 6.65 13.19
N ASP A 191 -13.75 6.60 14.22
CA ASP A 191 -13.61 7.69 15.20
C ASP A 191 -12.52 8.65 14.73
N PHE A 192 -12.88 9.90 14.43
CA PHE A 192 -11.97 10.90 13.88
C PHE A 192 -10.83 11.31 14.81
N HIS A 193 -11.00 11.11 16.11
CA HIS A 193 -10.01 11.51 17.12
C HIS A 193 -9.12 10.35 17.58
N LYS A 194 -9.44 9.13 17.18
CA LYS A 194 -8.65 7.94 17.50
C LYS A 194 -7.48 7.80 16.53
N ALA A 195 -6.37 7.28 17.04
CA ALA A 195 -5.24 6.84 16.23
C ALA A 195 -5.47 5.41 15.70
N TYR A 196 -5.07 5.17 14.46
CA TYR A 196 -5.12 3.87 13.80
C TYR A 196 -3.74 3.56 13.23
N SER A 197 -3.15 2.46 13.66
CA SER A 197 -1.91 1.98 13.07
C SER A 197 -2.13 1.72 11.58
N THR A 198 -1.36 2.41 10.75
CA THR A 198 -1.59 2.46 9.31
C THR A 198 -0.30 2.18 8.55
N SER A 199 -0.39 1.36 7.49
CA SER A 199 0.73 1.07 6.59
C SER A 199 0.48 1.58 5.18
N PHE A 200 1.53 2.10 4.55
CA PHE A 200 1.52 2.66 3.20
C PHE A 200 2.94 2.76 2.64
N THR A 201 3.07 2.93 1.32
CA THR A 201 4.40 3.09 0.69
C THR A 201 4.99 4.46 0.98
N PHE A 202 6.31 4.56 1.03
CA PHE A 202 7.01 5.83 1.26
C PHE A 202 6.64 6.89 0.20
N GLU A 203 6.50 6.51 -1.07
CA GLU A 203 6.04 7.42 -2.13
C GLU A 203 4.60 7.92 -1.90
N SER A 204 3.76 7.12 -1.22
CA SER A 204 2.43 7.59 -0.80
C SER A 204 2.56 8.77 0.17
N SER A 205 3.53 8.75 1.09
CA SER A 205 3.77 9.89 1.97
C SER A 205 4.20 11.13 1.20
N GLN A 206 5.08 10.97 0.21
CA GLN A 206 5.56 12.08 -0.63
C GLN A 206 4.44 12.76 -1.41
N ASN A 207 3.44 11.98 -1.87
CA ASN A 207 2.28 12.53 -2.57
C ASN A 207 1.27 13.16 -1.59
N LEU A 208 0.96 12.46 -0.50
CA LEU A 208 -0.08 12.88 0.44
C LEU A 208 0.30 14.11 1.27
N VAL A 209 1.59 14.39 1.48
CA VAL A 209 2.01 15.61 2.18
C VAL A 209 1.46 16.88 1.53
N SER A 210 1.29 16.90 0.21
CA SER A 210 0.72 18.02 -0.52
C SER A 210 -0.79 17.89 -0.80
N LEU A 211 -1.31 16.68 -0.90
CA LEU A 211 -2.69 16.41 -1.34
C LEU A 211 -3.67 16.29 -0.17
N LEU A 212 -3.23 15.74 0.96
CA LEU A 212 -4.11 15.51 2.10
C LEU A 212 -4.70 16.80 2.69
N PRO A 213 -3.96 17.93 2.82
CA PRO A 213 -4.55 19.18 3.32
C PRO A 213 -5.77 19.67 2.53
N TRP A 214 -5.79 19.42 1.22
CA TRP A 214 -6.96 19.71 0.39
C TRP A 214 -8.11 18.74 0.67
N ALA A 215 -7.85 17.44 0.66
CA ALA A 215 -8.87 16.42 0.89
C ALA A 215 -9.47 16.50 2.31
N SER A 216 -8.64 16.80 3.31
CA SER A 216 -9.09 16.94 4.70
C SER A 216 -10.00 18.16 4.90
N LYS A 217 -9.79 19.23 4.17
CA LYS A 217 -10.69 20.37 4.19
C LYS A 217 -12.09 20.01 3.68
N MET A 218 -12.18 19.10 2.71
CA MET A 218 -13.46 18.58 2.22
C MET A 218 -14.11 17.59 3.22
N ALA A 219 -13.30 16.72 3.85
CA ALA A 219 -13.79 15.70 4.77
C ALA A 219 -14.20 16.25 6.14
N THR A 220 -13.43 17.19 6.68
CA THR A 220 -13.53 17.66 8.09
C THR A 220 -13.75 19.15 8.25
N GLY A 221 -13.66 19.92 7.17
CA GLY A 221 -13.69 21.39 7.21
C GLY A 221 -12.35 22.04 7.57
N GLN A 222 -11.31 21.26 7.90
CA GLN A 222 -10.00 21.74 8.30
C GLN A 222 -8.89 21.13 7.43
N ALA A 223 -7.85 21.91 7.14
CA ALA A 223 -6.67 21.38 6.47
C ALA A 223 -5.79 20.64 7.49
N LEU A 224 -5.69 19.32 7.38
CA LEU A 224 -4.86 18.47 8.22
C LEU A 224 -3.55 18.13 7.50
N PRO A 225 -2.41 18.07 8.19
CA PRO A 225 -1.17 17.59 7.61
C PRO A 225 -1.22 16.07 7.37
N PHE A 226 -0.44 15.58 6.42
CA PHE A 226 -0.13 14.14 6.33
C PHE A 226 1.12 13.88 7.20
N ALA A 227 0.89 13.40 8.41
CA ALA A 227 1.92 13.21 9.43
C ALA A 227 1.47 12.16 10.46
N PRO A 228 2.40 11.48 11.13
CA PRO A 228 2.06 10.64 12.27
C PRO A 228 1.28 11.44 13.34
N TYR A 229 0.27 10.78 13.91
CA TYR A 229 -0.63 11.38 14.89
C TYR A 229 -0.39 10.79 16.29
N ASP A 230 -0.30 11.66 17.28
CA ASP A 230 -0.24 11.28 18.70
C ASP A 230 -1.63 11.47 19.33
N GLU A 231 -2.32 10.36 19.59
CA GLU A 231 -3.64 10.36 20.21
C GLU A 231 -3.63 10.93 21.63
N ALA A 232 -2.55 10.71 22.39
CA ALA A 232 -2.47 11.16 23.77
C ALA A 232 -2.44 12.68 23.90
N THR A 233 -1.82 13.36 22.94
CA THR A 233 -1.74 14.83 22.88
C THR A 233 -2.73 15.44 21.87
N GLY A 234 -3.30 14.65 20.99
CA GLY A 234 -4.16 15.12 19.90
C GLY A 234 -3.41 15.94 18.84
N THR A 235 -2.11 15.72 18.68
CA THR A 235 -1.25 16.51 17.79
C THR A 235 -0.63 15.69 16.67
N TYR A 236 -0.25 16.38 15.60
CA TYR A 236 0.48 15.82 14.46
C TYR A 236 1.96 16.14 14.58
N MET A 237 2.81 15.19 14.21
CA MET A 237 4.25 15.43 14.16
C MET A 237 4.59 16.44 13.06
N ASP A 238 5.68 17.18 13.28
CA ASP A 238 6.19 18.12 12.28
C ASP A 238 7.01 17.38 11.22
N VAL A 239 6.44 17.24 10.01
CA VAL A 239 7.05 16.56 8.87
C VAL A 239 7.73 17.59 7.99
N PRO A 240 8.99 17.39 7.55
CA PRO A 240 9.64 18.29 6.62
C PRO A 240 8.81 18.53 5.36
N SER A 241 8.68 19.79 4.94
CA SER A 241 7.81 20.18 3.82
C SER A 241 8.38 19.85 2.44
N ASP A 242 9.71 19.75 2.31
CA ASP A 242 10.38 19.30 1.08
C ASP A 242 10.47 17.77 1.08
N ASN A 243 9.53 17.14 0.38
CA ASN A 243 9.38 15.68 0.29
C ASN A 243 10.50 14.96 -0.51
N LYS A 244 11.47 15.71 -1.04
CA LYS A 244 12.66 15.18 -1.71
C LYS A 244 13.95 15.45 -0.94
N SER A 245 13.86 16.11 0.22
CA SER A 245 15.03 16.40 1.05
C SER A 245 15.49 15.18 1.84
N GLU A 246 16.79 15.09 2.11
CA GLU A 246 17.36 14.10 3.03
C GLU A 246 16.73 14.14 4.44
N GLU A 247 16.23 15.30 4.84
CA GLU A 247 15.55 15.46 6.11
C GLU A 247 14.20 14.72 6.11
N TYR A 248 13.46 14.77 4.99
CA TYR A 248 12.23 14.02 4.81
C TYR A 248 12.45 12.51 4.85
N TYR A 249 13.49 12.00 4.17
CA TYR A 249 13.88 10.59 4.21
C TYR A 249 14.24 10.15 5.63
N ARG A 250 15.08 10.91 6.31
CA ARG A 250 15.46 10.62 7.72
C ARG A 250 14.29 10.66 8.67
N PHE A 251 13.30 11.50 8.43
CA PHE A 251 12.08 11.55 9.24
C PHE A 251 11.31 10.23 9.16
N TRP A 252 11.12 9.67 7.94
CA TRP A 252 10.34 8.46 7.75
C TRP A 252 11.10 7.16 7.99
N ALA A 253 12.42 7.15 7.89
CA ALA A 253 13.25 5.95 8.02
C ALA A 253 12.96 5.11 9.30
N PRO A 254 12.72 5.68 10.50
CA PRO A 254 12.39 4.89 11.70
C PRO A 254 11.05 4.17 11.61
N TYR A 255 10.14 4.63 10.76
CA TYR A 255 8.82 4.03 10.56
C TYR A 255 8.85 2.83 9.59
N CYS A 256 10.01 2.53 9.00
CA CYS A 256 10.18 1.48 8.00
C CYS A 256 11.01 0.29 8.52
N ARG A 257 11.60 0.37 9.71
CA ARG A 257 12.48 -0.67 10.27
C ARG A 257 11.84 -1.41 11.42
N GLY A 258 12.12 -2.72 11.52
CA GLY A 258 11.71 -3.54 12.66
C GLY A 258 10.20 -3.54 12.87
N LYS A 259 9.41 -3.53 11.82
CA LYS A 259 7.94 -3.48 11.88
C LYS A 259 7.33 -4.84 11.63
N GLY A 260 6.23 -5.14 12.32
CA GLY A 260 5.42 -6.34 12.12
C GLY A 260 6.24 -7.62 12.15
N VAL A 261 6.28 -8.36 11.04
CA VAL A 261 7.03 -9.64 10.91
C VAL A 261 8.55 -9.47 11.11
N LEU A 262 9.06 -8.24 11.05
CA LEU A 262 10.47 -7.90 11.28
C LEU A 262 10.70 -7.28 12.67
N GLU A 263 9.72 -7.35 13.58
CA GLU A 263 9.84 -6.80 14.93
C GLU A 263 11.07 -7.38 15.65
N GLY A 264 11.80 -6.51 16.34
CA GLY A 264 13.04 -6.88 17.05
C GLY A 264 14.28 -6.95 16.16
N THR A 265 14.16 -6.70 14.85
CA THR A 265 15.28 -6.60 13.91
C THR A 265 15.55 -5.15 13.50
N SER A 266 16.69 -4.92 12.82
CA SER A 266 16.97 -3.64 12.17
C SER A 266 16.59 -3.61 10.69
N TYR A 267 16.01 -4.69 10.16
CA TYR A 267 15.68 -4.80 8.76
C TYR A 267 14.57 -3.84 8.34
N GLU A 268 14.68 -3.37 7.10
CA GLU A 268 13.65 -2.58 6.46
C GLU A 268 12.51 -3.47 5.97
N LEU A 269 11.27 -3.05 6.24
CA LEU A 269 10.10 -3.64 5.59
C LEU A 269 9.84 -2.86 4.29
N LYS A 270 9.88 -3.54 3.16
CA LYS A 270 9.54 -2.97 1.85
C LYS A 270 8.14 -3.42 1.42
N SER A 271 7.50 -2.65 0.54
CA SER A 271 6.19 -3.00 0.00
C SER A 271 6.19 -4.38 -0.67
N TRP A 272 7.21 -4.69 -1.48
CA TRP A 272 7.30 -6.00 -2.13
C TRP A 272 7.63 -7.14 -1.15
N THR A 273 8.43 -6.88 -0.08
CA THR A 273 8.69 -7.92 0.94
C THR A 273 7.45 -8.22 1.77
N ALA A 274 6.54 -7.24 1.93
CA ALA A 274 5.25 -7.50 2.54
C ALA A 274 4.42 -8.52 1.74
N LEU A 275 4.41 -8.40 0.40
CA LEU A 275 3.77 -9.39 -0.47
C LEU A 275 4.41 -10.76 -0.32
N TYR A 276 5.75 -10.82 -0.30
CA TYR A 276 6.49 -12.06 -0.07
C TYR A 276 6.08 -12.73 1.25
N TYR A 277 6.11 -12.02 2.38
CA TYR A 277 5.77 -12.59 3.68
C TYR A 277 4.31 -13.05 3.75
N TYR A 278 3.40 -12.29 3.19
CA TYR A 278 1.98 -12.64 3.15
C TYR A 278 1.74 -13.88 2.28
N ALA A 279 2.29 -13.92 1.06
CA ALA A 279 2.21 -15.05 0.18
C ALA A 279 2.80 -16.34 0.84
N ALA A 280 3.94 -16.22 1.49
CA ALA A 280 4.57 -17.34 2.21
C ALA A 280 3.69 -17.86 3.36
N SER A 281 2.91 -17.01 4.01
CA SER A 281 2.00 -17.40 5.10
C SER A 281 0.81 -18.23 4.63
N MET A 282 0.49 -18.22 3.35
CA MET A 282 -0.66 -18.94 2.77
C MET A 282 -0.40 -20.44 2.52
N ASN A 283 0.71 -20.99 3.04
CA ASN A 283 1.05 -22.40 2.91
C ASN A 283 1.06 -22.94 1.46
N GLY A 284 1.46 -22.10 0.52
CA GLY A 284 1.70 -22.47 -0.87
C GLY A 284 0.52 -22.35 -1.82
N THR A 285 -0.66 -21.91 -1.38
CA THR A 285 -1.78 -21.68 -2.31
C THR A 285 -2.59 -20.44 -1.89
N LEU A 286 -2.83 -19.54 -2.83
CA LEU A 286 -3.78 -18.44 -2.64
C LEU A 286 -5.18 -19.03 -2.49
N SER A 287 -5.77 -18.90 -1.31
CA SER A 287 -7.17 -19.31 -1.09
C SER A 287 -8.09 -18.21 -1.63
N ASP A 288 -9.20 -18.62 -2.27
CA ASP A 288 -10.30 -17.72 -2.59
C ASP A 288 -10.86 -17.16 -1.26
N ALA A 289 -10.39 -15.98 -0.85
CA ALA A 289 -10.85 -15.31 0.36
C ALA A 289 -12.00 -14.34 0.03
#